data_c7e1c6af9c1c5beebf1617df56805149
#
_entry.id   c7e1c6af9c1c5beebf1617df56805149
#
_cell.length_a   1.000
_cell.length_b   1.000
_cell.length_c   1.000
_cell.angle_alpha   90.00
_cell.angle_beta   90.00
_cell.angle_gamma   90.00
#
_symmetry.space_group_name_H-M   'P 1'
#
loop_
_entity.id
_entity.type
_entity.pdbx_description
1 polymer ?
#
loop_
_entity_poly.entity_id
_entity_poly.type
_entity_poly.pdbx_seq_one_letter_code
_entity_poly.pdbx_strand_id
1 'polypeptide(L)'
;MPAPTLSRQERRTQIAKAAKLYGIKGEESLTLHQAYNALARHEIAEAVQMVLPITRSHPGNIHAWIIMGGAALEKREGKTALAFFGKAAEKAPRNALVLAGQAKAHVLQAEVEEAVARMAEAFANGSTDLGLANLYAELMAPLGRRLKCVEVLEPVIAKLKSAEMAYKLAVLLTDADEPGRAARWYETAHDLDPKPEKHRIGRLRALVYTLRFDEAETLATELLPYVENRDEVVGLQLILRRVQRRYDDVISLAESHEFTDPSMFAQSRGILANVWQDRGEMQRADDAYVEAINITGEQANVAKGYGVFLYRGGHYAKGAPHYAQRLPQTSRNRIPYENSEAENLLSQPRLHLMGEQGIGDQLALLSLLHLAPLAEGAELNLVTDPRFVAALEGNSFGLKVKPQDDFLANPQQLRPSELVFLGDLSRYLDGRDPAEKHGPYLRPDPARVAKLREKYAARAKGAPVIGMAWNSGSLIGYLRSLPLVEMMAAVPEGAVVVNLQYGDCRAALTEAAKARPDVTFIDDREVDQMADLAAFFAQIAAVDRVITIDNTTAHACGALGHPDAHVLIPAGSECMWYWGDTGTKDPWYGTLSLHRQQEAGDWASALATMACNS
;
A
#
# COMPACT_ATOMS: atom_id res chain seq x y z
N MET A 1 -1.11 50.47 -25.36
CA MET A 1 0.17 51.11 -25.68
C MET A 1 0.96 50.09 -26.49
N PRO A 2 1.59 50.44 -27.63
CA PRO A 2 2.45 49.51 -28.34
C PRO A 2 3.66 49.16 -27.46
N ALA A 3 4.06 47.87 -27.47
CA ALA A 3 5.19 47.38 -26.68
C ALA A 3 6.47 48.19 -27.05
N PRO A 4 7.35 48.52 -26.09
CA PRO A 4 8.56 49.27 -26.36
C PRO A 4 9.43 48.51 -27.35
N THR A 5 9.83 49.18 -28.43
CA THR A 5 10.73 48.64 -29.46
C THR A 5 12.12 48.41 -28.84
N LEU A 6 12.53 47.17 -28.76
CA LEU A 6 13.85 46.77 -28.27
C LEU A 6 14.98 47.45 -29.07
N SER A 7 16.03 47.89 -28.38
CA SER A 7 17.23 48.36 -29.03
C SER A 7 17.91 47.26 -29.88
N ARG A 8 18.71 47.61 -30.88
CA ARG A 8 19.44 46.62 -31.70
C ARG A 8 20.32 45.68 -30.86
N GLN A 9 20.87 46.16 -29.77
CA GLN A 9 21.72 45.38 -28.89
C GLN A 9 20.90 44.37 -28.06
N GLU A 10 19.75 44.77 -27.49
CA GLU A 10 18.84 43.92 -26.78
C GLU A 10 18.28 42.80 -27.66
N ARG A 11 17.87 43.13 -28.90
CA ARG A 11 17.41 42.16 -29.88
C ARG A 11 18.46 41.11 -30.23
N ARG A 12 19.74 41.54 -30.46
CA ARG A 12 20.87 40.62 -30.69
C ARG A 12 21.09 39.68 -29.49
N THR A 13 21.00 40.20 -28.28
CA THR A 13 21.15 39.40 -27.05
C THR A 13 20.02 38.37 -26.91
N GLN A 14 18.79 38.76 -27.23
CA GLN A 14 17.64 37.82 -27.20
C GLN A 14 17.79 36.73 -28.26
N ILE A 15 18.18 37.09 -29.50
CA ILE A 15 18.43 36.10 -30.55
C ILE A 15 19.52 35.11 -30.13
N ALA A 16 20.62 35.58 -29.54
CA ALA A 16 21.71 34.72 -29.10
C ALA A 16 21.25 33.73 -27.98
N LYS A 17 20.47 34.23 -27.03
CA LYS A 17 19.86 33.37 -25.99
C LYS A 17 18.89 32.33 -26.58
N ALA A 18 18.00 32.77 -27.46
CA ALA A 18 17.04 31.90 -28.13
C ALA A 18 17.73 30.85 -29.02
N ALA A 19 18.78 31.25 -29.75
CA ALA A 19 19.58 30.35 -30.59
C ALA A 19 20.24 29.24 -29.77
N LYS A 20 20.75 29.56 -28.58
CA LYS A 20 21.30 28.55 -27.65
C LYS A 20 20.23 27.61 -27.12
N LEU A 21 19.03 28.12 -26.87
CA LEU A 21 17.91 27.35 -26.30
C LEU A 21 17.26 26.40 -27.33
N TYR A 22 17.06 26.90 -28.56
CA TYR A 22 16.27 26.19 -29.58
C TYR A 22 17.14 25.55 -30.69
N GLY A 23 18.45 25.66 -30.63
CA GLY A 23 19.38 25.02 -31.59
C GLY A 23 19.31 25.54 -33.02
N ILE A 24 18.77 26.74 -33.25
CA ILE A 24 18.62 27.37 -34.55
C ILE A 24 19.11 28.81 -34.44
N LYS A 25 19.79 29.31 -35.47
CA LYS A 25 20.38 30.66 -35.48
C LYS A 25 19.44 31.69 -36.10
N GLY A 26 19.69 32.96 -35.79
CA GLY A 26 19.01 34.10 -36.42
C GLY A 26 17.61 34.37 -35.87
N GLU A 27 16.80 35.06 -36.64
CA GLU A 27 15.45 35.51 -36.29
C GLU A 27 14.50 34.35 -36.03
N GLU A 28 14.69 33.21 -36.70
CA GLU A 28 13.86 32.02 -36.50
C GLU A 28 13.92 31.48 -35.05
N SER A 29 15.09 31.66 -34.37
CA SER A 29 15.19 31.32 -32.94
C SER A 29 14.28 32.18 -32.06
N LEU A 30 14.17 33.47 -32.38
CA LEU A 30 13.26 34.38 -31.68
C LEU A 30 11.79 34.07 -32.02
N THR A 31 11.51 33.69 -33.27
CA THR A 31 10.19 33.26 -33.69
C THR A 31 9.74 32.01 -32.90
N LEU A 32 10.62 31.03 -32.70
CA LEU A 32 10.29 29.87 -31.83
C LEU A 32 9.98 30.31 -30.41
N HIS A 33 10.76 31.23 -29.83
CA HIS A 33 10.48 31.76 -28.50
C HIS A 33 9.11 32.45 -28.42
N GLN A 34 8.80 33.28 -29.42
CA GLN A 34 7.49 33.95 -29.50
C GLN A 34 6.34 32.94 -29.67
N ALA A 35 6.53 31.91 -30.49
CA ALA A 35 5.55 30.86 -30.68
C ALA A 35 5.27 30.02 -29.41
N TYR A 36 6.32 29.72 -28.61
CA TYR A 36 6.12 29.13 -27.28
C TYR A 36 5.30 30.04 -26.36
N ASN A 37 5.58 31.35 -26.37
CA ASN A 37 4.84 32.32 -25.57
C ASN A 37 3.38 32.47 -26.06
N ALA A 38 3.14 32.45 -27.36
CA ALA A 38 1.80 32.46 -27.94
C ALA A 38 1.02 31.19 -27.55
N LEU A 39 1.66 30.02 -27.62
CA LEU A 39 1.04 28.75 -27.15
C LEU A 39 0.69 28.80 -25.66
N ALA A 40 1.58 29.34 -24.82
CA ALA A 40 1.36 29.51 -23.38
C ALA A 40 0.22 30.51 -23.06
N ARG A 41 -0.09 31.43 -23.98
CA ARG A 41 -1.26 32.33 -23.88
C ARG A 41 -2.50 31.80 -24.58
N HIS A 42 -2.48 30.54 -25.03
CA HIS A 42 -3.56 29.90 -25.81
C HIS A 42 -3.86 30.58 -27.17
N GLU A 43 -2.89 31.33 -27.71
CA GLU A 43 -2.95 31.96 -29.04
C GLU A 43 -2.51 30.95 -30.13
N ILE A 44 -3.29 29.85 -30.25
CA ILE A 44 -2.89 28.64 -30.98
C ILE A 44 -2.65 28.92 -32.46
N ALA A 45 -3.55 29.71 -33.08
CA ALA A 45 -3.43 30.04 -34.52
C ALA A 45 -2.15 30.82 -34.81
N GLU A 46 -1.81 31.78 -33.96
CA GLU A 46 -0.58 32.59 -34.07
C GLU A 46 0.65 31.72 -33.89
N ALA A 47 0.71 30.87 -32.85
CA ALA A 47 1.81 29.93 -32.63
C ALA A 47 2.06 29.03 -33.83
N VAL A 48 1.01 28.45 -34.42
CA VAL A 48 1.10 27.60 -35.61
C VAL A 48 1.59 28.39 -36.83
N GLN A 49 1.04 29.58 -37.06
CA GLN A 49 1.46 30.44 -38.20
C GLN A 49 2.94 30.80 -38.14
N MET A 50 3.47 31.09 -36.94
CA MET A 50 4.87 31.40 -36.71
C MET A 50 5.80 30.20 -36.98
N VAL A 51 5.37 28.99 -36.57
CA VAL A 51 6.24 27.81 -36.56
C VAL A 51 6.20 27.01 -37.85
N LEU A 52 5.08 27.04 -38.58
CA LEU A 52 4.89 26.25 -39.80
C LEU A 52 6.01 26.49 -40.87
N PRO A 53 6.50 27.70 -41.12
CA PRO A 53 7.66 27.90 -41.99
C PRO A 53 8.94 27.21 -41.48
N ILE A 54 9.17 27.25 -40.16
CA ILE A 54 10.36 26.68 -39.52
C ILE A 54 10.34 25.12 -39.63
N THR A 55 9.20 24.46 -39.55
CA THR A 55 9.13 23.01 -39.77
C THR A 55 9.56 22.62 -41.18
N ARG A 56 9.45 23.52 -42.16
CA ARG A 56 9.85 23.30 -43.56
C ARG A 56 11.33 23.63 -43.78
N SER A 57 11.81 24.77 -43.25
CA SER A 57 13.20 25.20 -43.39
C SER A 57 14.17 24.38 -42.51
N HIS A 58 13.70 23.94 -41.34
CA HIS A 58 14.48 23.19 -40.36
C HIS A 58 13.71 21.94 -39.86
N PRO A 59 13.45 20.94 -40.72
CA PRO A 59 12.64 19.76 -40.37
C PRO A 59 13.23 18.92 -39.23
N GLY A 60 14.50 19.07 -38.91
CA GLY A 60 15.19 18.44 -37.77
C GLY A 60 15.08 19.20 -36.45
N ASN A 61 14.46 20.40 -36.43
CA ASN A 61 14.33 21.16 -35.20
C ASN A 61 13.19 20.61 -34.33
N ILE A 62 13.55 20.04 -33.18
CA ILE A 62 12.61 19.40 -32.28
C ILE A 62 11.60 20.39 -31.67
N HIS A 63 12.01 21.63 -31.41
CA HIS A 63 11.16 22.64 -30.78
C HIS A 63 10.02 23.10 -31.69
N ALA A 64 10.26 23.16 -33.00
CA ALA A 64 9.21 23.44 -33.95
C ALA A 64 8.11 22.37 -33.91
N TRP A 65 8.47 21.10 -33.88
CA TRP A 65 7.54 19.99 -33.78
C TRP A 65 6.85 19.91 -32.43
N ILE A 66 7.55 20.23 -31.31
CA ILE A 66 6.96 20.32 -29.98
C ILE A 66 5.85 21.38 -29.94
N ILE A 67 6.07 22.55 -30.53
CA ILE A 67 5.04 23.61 -30.58
C ILE A 67 3.86 23.17 -31.43
N MET A 68 4.07 22.53 -32.58
CA MET A 68 2.99 21.95 -33.39
C MET A 68 2.20 20.89 -32.65
N GLY A 69 2.90 20.01 -31.93
CA GLY A 69 2.27 18.99 -31.08
C GLY A 69 1.46 19.61 -29.94
N GLY A 70 2.02 20.63 -29.28
CA GLY A 70 1.31 21.38 -28.24
C GLY A 70 0.06 22.09 -28.76
N ALA A 71 0.13 22.70 -29.94
CA ALA A 71 -1.04 23.31 -30.59
C ALA A 71 -2.13 22.28 -30.91
N ALA A 72 -1.77 21.07 -31.32
CA ALA A 72 -2.70 19.97 -31.54
C ALA A 72 -3.32 19.44 -30.23
N LEU A 73 -2.55 19.41 -29.13
CA LEU A 73 -3.08 19.08 -27.80
C LEU A 73 -4.14 20.07 -27.33
N GLU A 74 -3.91 21.37 -27.50
CA GLU A 74 -4.86 22.43 -27.17
C GLU A 74 -6.17 22.29 -27.97
N LYS A 75 -6.08 21.82 -29.21
CA LYS A 75 -7.25 21.49 -30.06
C LYS A 75 -7.88 20.13 -29.75
N ARG A 76 -7.33 19.39 -28.79
CA ARG A 76 -7.74 18.02 -28.45
C ARG A 76 -7.60 17.01 -29.60
N GLU A 77 -6.68 17.27 -30.53
CA GLU A 77 -6.37 16.42 -31.67
C GLU A 77 -5.25 15.41 -31.33
N GLY A 78 -5.54 14.40 -30.50
CA GLY A 78 -4.54 13.47 -29.97
C GLY A 78 -3.70 12.78 -31.04
N LYS A 79 -4.30 12.26 -32.12
CA LYS A 79 -3.58 11.61 -33.23
C LYS A 79 -2.64 12.57 -33.95
N THR A 80 -3.08 13.79 -34.22
CA THR A 80 -2.27 14.84 -34.83
C THR A 80 -1.12 15.23 -33.92
N ALA A 81 -1.37 15.35 -32.62
CA ALA A 81 -0.33 15.63 -31.61
C ALA A 81 0.73 14.53 -31.60
N LEU A 82 0.35 13.25 -31.57
CA LEU A 82 1.28 12.12 -31.64
C LEU A 82 2.16 12.15 -32.89
N ALA A 83 1.58 12.47 -34.05
CA ALA A 83 2.33 12.59 -35.30
C ALA A 83 3.41 13.69 -35.21
N PHE A 84 3.11 14.85 -34.62
CA PHE A 84 4.07 15.94 -34.47
C PHE A 84 5.12 15.61 -33.39
N PHE A 85 4.74 15.09 -32.23
CA PHE A 85 5.70 14.64 -31.23
C PHE A 85 6.54 13.45 -31.73
N GLY A 86 6.01 12.60 -32.62
CA GLY A 86 6.76 11.57 -33.32
C GLY A 86 7.90 12.13 -34.15
N LYS A 87 7.66 13.24 -34.91
CA LYS A 87 8.71 13.95 -35.65
C LYS A 87 9.81 14.50 -34.73
N ALA A 88 9.44 15.01 -33.57
CA ALA A 88 10.43 15.45 -32.57
C ALA A 88 11.21 14.26 -32.00
N ALA A 89 10.53 13.15 -31.73
CA ALA A 89 11.13 11.93 -31.16
C ALA A 89 12.13 11.26 -32.10
N GLU A 90 11.99 11.36 -33.43
CA GLU A 90 12.97 10.87 -34.40
C GLU A 90 14.39 11.45 -34.15
N LYS A 91 14.47 12.67 -33.62
CA LYS A 91 15.74 13.35 -33.34
C LYS A 91 16.12 13.36 -31.86
N ALA A 92 15.12 13.31 -30.96
CA ALA A 92 15.32 13.38 -29.52
C ALA A 92 14.36 12.45 -28.77
N PRO A 93 14.51 11.13 -28.89
CA PRO A 93 13.55 10.15 -28.33
C PRO A 93 13.45 10.19 -26.80
N ARG A 94 14.48 10.68 -26.12
CA ARG A 94 14.52 10.83 -24.64
C ARG A 94 14.29 12.26 -24.16
N ASN A 95 13.83 13.16 -25.02
CA ASN A 95 13.56 14.53 -24.60
C ASN A 95 12.29 14.55 -23.72
N ALA A 96 12.42 15.08 -22.50
CA ALA A 96 11.33 15.11 -21.52
C ALA A 96 10.06 15.83 -22.00
N LEU A 97 10.20 16.92 -22.79
CA LEU A 97 9.06 17.64 -23.34
C LEU A 97 8.34 16.84 -24.44
N VAL A 98 9.08 16.10 -25.24
CA VAL A 98 8.53 15.23 -26.28
C VAL A 98 7.75 14.08 -25.63
N LEU A 99 8.36 13.41 -24.65
CA LEU A 99 7.71 12.32 -23.91
C LEU A 99 6.46 12.79 -23.17
N ALA A 100 6.52 13.96 -22.51
CA ALA A 100 5.37 14.57 -21.85
C ALA A 100 4.24 14.91 -22.84
N GLY A 101 4.60 15.41 -24.02
CA GLY A 101 3.64 15.70 -25.09
C GLY A 101 2.98 14.43 -25.63
N GLN A 102 3.75 13.37 -25.88
CA GLN A 102 3.22 12.07 -26.28
C GLN A 102 2.27 11.51 -25.22
N ALA A 103 2.67 11.57 -23.94
CA ALA A 103 1.82 11.12 -22.83
C ALA A 103 0.45 11.82 -22.82
N LYS A 104 0.46 13.17 -22.91
CA LYS A 104 -0.80 13.95 -22.96
C LYS A 104 -1.66 13.59 -24.18
N ALA A 105 -1.02 13.29 -25.31
CA ALA A 105 -1.73 12.88 -26.52
C ALA A 105 -2.35 11.47 -26.39
N HIS A 106 -1.67 10.53 -25.73
CA HIS A 106 -2.25 9.20 -25.41
C HIS A 106 -3.44 9.33 -24.45
N VAL A 107 -3.38 10.25 -23.45
CA VAL A 107 -4.55 10.52 -22.58
C VAL A 107 -5.77 10.97 -23.40
N LEU A 108 -5.58 11.85 -24.40
CA LEU A 108 -6.68 12.29 -25.28
C LEU A 108 -7.28 11.15 -26.11
N GLN A 109 -6.55 10.06 -26.30
CA GLN A 109 -7.02 8.87 -27.02
C GLN A 109 -7.52 7.76 -26.09
N ALA A 110 -7.57 8.01 -24.78
CA ALA A 110 -7.89 7.02 -23.74
C ALA A 110 -6.93 5.80 -23.71
N GLU A 111 -5.71 5.96 -24.22
CA GLU A 111 -4.64 4.96 -24.21
C GLU A 111 -3.84 5.10 -22.91
N VAL A 112 -4.45 4.65 -21.79
CA VAL A 112 -3.97 4.96 -20.44
C VAL A 112 -2.60 4.33 -20.13
N GLU A 113 -2.36 3.09 -20.58
CA GLU A 113 -1.11 2.39 -20.33
C GLU A 113 0.08 3.07 -21.05
N GLU A 114 -0.10 3.45 -22.31
CA GLU A 114 0.88 4.21 -23.08
C GLU A 114 1.13 5.57 -22.46
N ALA A 115 0.06 6.23 -21.98
CA ALA A 115 0.16 7.53 -21.33
C ALA A 115 1.03 7.45 -20.07
N VAL A 116 0.73 6.53 -19.15
CA VAL A 116 1.50 6.40 -17.89
C VAL A 116 2.94 5.94 -18.14
N ALA A 117 3.19 5.09 -19.14
CA ALA A 117 4.54 4.67 -19.52
C ALA A 117 5.35 5.88 -20.00
N ARG A 118 4.79 6.71 -20.90
CA ARG A 118 5.45 7.92 -21.39
C ARG A 118 5.66 8.99 -20.32
N MET A 119 4.72 9.12 -19.35
CA MET A 119 4.90 10.02 -18.20
C MET A 119 6.08 9.57 -17.35
N ALA A 120 6.17 8.30 -17.00
CA ALA A 120 7.28 7.76 -16.23
C ALA A 120 8.63 7.97 -16.93
N GLU A 121 8.70 7.72 -18.25
CA GLU A 121 9.88 8.02 -19.06
C GLU A 121 10.23 9.52 -19.04
N ALA A 122 9.22 10.41 -19.14
CA ALA A 122 9.43 11.85 -19.08
C ALA A 122 10.07 12.28 -17.74
N PHE A 123 9.59 11.75 -16.62
CA PHE A 123 10.16 12.01 -15.28
C PHE A 123 11.58 11.45 -15.15
N ALA A 124 11.82 10.23 -15.61
CA ALA A 124 13.16 9.63 -15.63
C ALA A 124 14.16 10.44 -16.46
N ASN A 125 13.68 11.16 -17.48
CA ASN A 125 14.49 12.08 -18.32
C ASN A 125 14.43 13.54 -17.86
N GLY A 126 14.00 13.79 -16.62
CA GLY A 126 14.13 15.09 -15.97
C GLY A 126 12.96 16.04 -16.15
N SER A 127 11.78 15.56 -16.53
CA SER A 127 10.56 16.39 -16.50
C SER A 127 10.28 16.89 -15.09
N THR A 128 9.95 18.18 -15.00
CA THR A 128 9.51 18.86 -13.77
C THR A 128 8.13 19.51 -13.95
N ASP A 129 7.34 19.01 -14.90
CA ASP A 129 5.98 19.49 -15.16
C ASP A 129 5.03 19.02 -14.04
N LEU A 130 4.60 19.96 -13.18
CA LEU A 130 3.65 19.69 -12.08
C LEU A 130 2.28 19.22 -12.59
N GLY A 131 1.82 19.76 -13.74
CA GLY A 131 0.56 19.32 -14.35
C GLY A 131 0.65 17.87 -14.79
N LEU A 132 1.79 17.46 -15.35
CA LEU A 132 2.05 16.07 -15.73
C LEU A 132 2.12 15.15 -14.50
N ALA A 133 2.77 15.60 -13.40
CA ALA A 133 2.86 14.84 -12.17
C ALA A 133 1.47 14.63 -11.53
N ASN A 134 0.65 15.69 -11.53
CA ASN A 134 -0.73 15.59 -11.06
C ASN A 134 -1.54 14.59 -11.89
N LEU A 135 -1.48 14.70 -13.22
CA LEU A 135 -2.17 13.80 -14.15
C LEU A 135 -1.69 12.34 -14.00
N TYR A 136 -0.39 12.14 -13.79
CA TYR A 136 0.17 10.80 -13.52
C TYR A 136 -0.42 10.19 -12.26
N ALA A 137 -0.50 10.96 -11.16
CA ALA A 137 -1.12 10.50 -9.92
C ALA A 137 -2.61 10.18 -10.09
N GLU A 138 -3.34 11.02 -10.84
CA GLU A 138 -4.77 10.81 -11.13
C GLU A 138 -5.05 9.57 -11.96
N LEU A 139 -4.15 9.20 -12.86
CA LEU A 139 -4.26 7.98 -13.65
C LEU A 139 -3.81 6.74 -12.87
N MET A 140 -2.73 6.84 -12.10
CA MET A 140 -2.15 5.69 -11.39
C MET A 140 -2.96 5.25 -10.16
N ALA A 141 -3.62 6.19 -9.46
CA ALA A 141 -4.42 5.86 -8.28
C ALA A 141 -5.62 4.94 -8.59
N PRO A 142 -6.47 5.23 -9.59
CA PRO A 142 -7.53 4.31 -10.01
C PRO A 142 -6.98 2.99 -10.56
N LEU A 143 -5.78 2.98 -11.13
CA LEU A 143 -5.10 1.76 -11.54
C LEU A 143 -4.57 0.91 -10.36
N GLY A 144 -4.77 1.30 -9.09
CA GLY A 144 -4.24 0.61 -7.89
C GLY A 144 -2.72 0.61 -7.81
N ARG A 145 -2.04 1.33 -8.68
CA ARG A 145 -0.58 1.41 -8.76
C ARG A 145 -0.02 2.55 -7.90
N ARG A 146 -0.59 2.73 -6.68
CA ARG A 146 -0.27 3.87 -5.81
C ARG A 146 1.20 3.89 -5.41
N LEU A 147 1.76 2.77 -4.98
CA LEU A 147 3.17 2.70 -4.58
C LEU A 147 4.10 2.98 -5.75
N LYS A 148 3.84 2.42 -6.92
CA LYS A 148 4.61 2.70 -8.14
C LYS A 148 4.51 4.18 -8.56
N CYS A 149 3.34 4.79 -8.39
CA CYS A 149 3.16 6.22 -8.59
C CYS A 149 4.07 7.03 -7.67
N VAL A 150 4.07 6.68 -6.39
CA VAL A 150 4.90 7.36 -5.39
C VAL A 150 6.39 7.20 -5.72
N GLU A 151 6.86 5.98 -6.02
CA GLU A 151 8.26 5.72 -6.39
C GLU A 151 8.75 6.59 -7.56
N VAL A 152 7.91 6.80 -8.57
CA VAL A 152 8.23 7.65 -9.72
C VAL A 152 8.23 9.13 -9.34
N LEU A 153 7.27 9.56 -8.52
CA LEU A 153 7.07 10.98 -8.22
C LEU A 153 7.89 11.49 -7.03
N GLU A 154 8.25 10.66 -6.05
CA GLU A 154 9.05 11.09 -4.89
C GLU A 154 10.31 11.90 -5.27
N PRO A 155 11.19 11.42 -6.17
CA PRO A 155 12.39 12.17 -6.54
C PRO A 155 12.08 13.45 -7.33
N VAL A 156 10.94 13.51 -8.02
CA VAL A 156 10.48 14.67 -8.76
C VAL A 156 9.98 15.76 -7.80
N ILE A 157 9.09 15.38 -6.87
CA ILE A 157 8.46 16.30 -5.94
C ILE A 157 9.46 16.83 -4.91
N ALA A 158 10.41 16.02 -4.47
CA ALA A 158 11.51 16.46 -3.61
C ALA A 158 12.32 17.62 -4.24
N LYS A 159 12.50 17.61 -5.56
CA LYS A 159 13.17 18.70 -6.30
C LYS A 159 12.27 19.91 -6.50
N LEU A 160 11.00 19.71 -6.79
CA LEU A 160 10.03 20.76 -7.11
C LEU A 160 9.55 21.54 -5.88
N LYS A 161 9.64 20.96 -4.69
CA LYS A 161 9.17 21.55 -3.42
C LYS A 161 7.72 22.05 -3.51
N SER A 162 6.84 21.23 -4.08
CA SER A 162 5.42 21.54 -4.18
C SER A 162 4.66 20.99 -2.98
N ALA A 163 4.12 21.86 -2.12
CA ALA A 163 3.31 21.46 -0.96
C ALA A 163 2.09 20.65 -1.36
N GLU A 164 1.40 21.05 -2.44
CA GLU A 164 0.22 20.36 -2.96
C GLU A 164 0.53 18.93 -3.39
N MET A 165 1.62 18.74 -4.12
CA MET A 165 2.03 17.40 -4.56
C MET A 165 2.59 16.56 -3.41
N ALA A 166 3.28 17.17 -2.44
CA ALA A 166 3.70 16.49 -1.22
C ALA A 166 2.48 15.95 -0.45
N TYR A 167 1.44 16.77 -0.28
CA TYR A 167 0.18 16.34 0.32
C TYR A 167 -0.47 15.18 -0.49
N LYS A 168 -0.50 15.28 -1.81
CA LYS A 168 -1.04 14.22 -2.68
C LYS A 168 -0.28 12.90 -2.54
N LEU A 169 1.05 12.94 -2.45
CA LEU A 169 1.86 11.74 -2.17
C LEU A 169 1.54 11.14 -0.81
N ALA A 170 1.36 11.98 0.22
CA ALA A 170 0.97 11.52 1.55
C ALA A 170 -0.39 10.78 1.53
N VAL A 171 -1.38 11.31 0.80
CA VAL A 171 -2.69 10.67 0.63
C VAL A 171 -2.56 9.32 -0.08
N LEU A 172 -1.80 9.26 -1.18
CA LEU A 172 -1.56 8.00 -1.91
C LEU A 172 -0.91 6.92 -1.03
N LEU A 173 0.03 7.33 -0.15
CA LEU A 173 0.69 6.43 0.79
C LEU A 173 -0.24 6.01 1.93
N THR A 174 -1.12 6.90 2.39
CA THR A 174 -2.16 6.56 3.37
C THR A 174 -3.11 5.48 2.80
N ASP A 175 -3.55 5.67 1.56
CA ASP A 175 -4.41 4.71 0.85
C ASP A 175 -3.69 3.38 0.52
N ALA A 176 -2.37 3.36 0.56
CA ALA A 176 -1.53 2.18 0.36
C ALA A 176 -1.10 1.51 1.67
N ASP A 177 -1.63 1.98 2.82
CA ASP A 177 -1.28 1.51 4.17
C ASP A 177 0.23 1.65 4.51
N GLU A 178 0.83 2.77 4.08
CA GLU A 178 2.23 3.14 4.32
C GLU A 178 2.35 4.36 5.26
N PRO A 179 1.85 4.28 6.53
CA PRO A 179 1.69 5.45 7.39
C PRO A 179 3.00 6.16 7.71
N GLY A 180 4.10 5.42 7.89
CA GLY A 180 5.41 6.01 8.18
C GLY A 180 5.98 6.84 7.01
N ARG A 181 5.72 6.42 5.76
CA ARG A 181 6.08 7.19 4.56
C ARG A 181 5.13 8.36 4.36
N ALA A 182 3.83 8.14 4.57
CA ALA A 182 2.81 9.18 4.49
C ALA A 182 3.10 10.34 5.44
N ALA A 183 3.46 10.04 6.71
CA ALA A 183 3.77 11.04 7.72
C ALA A 183 4.85 12.03 7.25
N ARG A 184 5.95 11.54 6.67
CA ARG A 184 7.03 12.40 6.15
C ARG A 184 6.55 13.38 5.07
N TRP A 185 5.64 12.93 4.21
CA TRP A 185 5.10 13.78 3.14
C TRP A 185 4.03 14.75 3.64
N TYR A 186 3.25 14.39 4.65
CA TYR A 186 2.35 15.33 5.33
C TYR A 186 3.14 16.44 6.04
N GLU A 187 4.21 16.11 6.77
CA GLU A 187 5.12 17.09 7.38
C GLU A 187 5.76 17.98 6.31
N THR A 188 6.26 17.40 5.22
CA THR A 188 6.83 18.15 4.10
C THR A 188 5.81 19.14 3.50
N ALA A 189 4.56 18.73 3.31
CA ALA A 189 3.52 19.60 2.77
C ALA A 189 3.26 20.80 3.70
N HIS A 190 3.15 20.53 5.01
CA HIS A 190 2.97 21.58 6.02
C HIS A 190 4.18 22.52 6.09
N ASP A 191 5.41 22.01 6.08
CA ASP A 191 6.63 22.83 6.16
C ASP A 191 6.80 23.75 4.93
N LEU A 192 6.36 23.29 3.75
CA LEU A 192 6.39 24.08 2.53
C LEU A 192 5.30 25.15 2.49
N ASP A 193 4.11 24.86 2.97
CA ASP A 193 2.99 25.80 3.07
C ASP A 193 2.05 25.44 4.24
N PRO A 194 2.19 26.08 5.41
CA PRO A 194 1.36 25.79 6.58
C PRO A 194 -0.02 26.44 6.57
N LYS A 195 -0.35 27.26 5.57
CA LYS A 195 -1.60 28.03 5.55
C LYS A 195 -2.84 27.18 5.24
N PRO A 196 -2.83 26.29 4.22
CA PRO A 196 -4.01 25.49 3.91
C PRO A 196 -4.42 24.59 5.08
N GLU A 197 -5.71 24.55 5.38
CA GLU A 197 -6.27 23.73 6.45
C GLU A 197 -5.86 22.25 6.30
N LYS A 198 -5.98 21.70 5.09
CA LYS A 198 -5.58 20.33 4.80
C LYS A 198 -4.11 20.02 5.15
N HIS A 199 -3.19 20.99 5.03
CA HIS A 199 -1.79 20.78 5.40
C HIS A 199 -1.60 20.78 6.92
N ARG A 200 -2.38 21.59 7.65
CA ARG A 200 -2.38 21.60 9.12
C ARG A 200 -2.95 20.31 9.70
N ILE A 201 -4.08 19.84 9.15
CA ILE A 201 -4.67 18.54 9.52
C ILE A 201 -3.74 17.39 9.08
N GLY A 202 -3.10 17.50 7.92
CA GLY A 202 -2.07 16.55 7.46
C GLY A 202 -0.92 16.41 8.44
N ARG A 203 -0.43 17.53 9.02
CA ARG A 203 0.58 17.49 10.10
C ARG A 203 0.07 16.75 11.34
N LEU A 204 -1.18 17.01 11.76
CA LEU A 204 -1.78 16.25 12.85
C LEU A 204 -1.81 14.75 12.54
N ARG A 205 -2.20 14.38 11.33
CA ARG A 205 -2.20 12.99 10.88
C ARG A 205 -0.80 12.37 10.91
N ALA A 206 0.22 13.13 10.50
CA ALA A 206 1.61 12.69 10.58
C ALA A 206 2.05 12.41 12.02
N LEU A 207 1.67 13.27 12.96
CA LEU A 207 1.97 13.08 14.39
C LEU A 207 1.28 11.82 14.97
N VAL A 208 0.03 11.58 14.58
CA VAL A 208 -0.71 10.36 14.96
C VAL A 208 -0.03 9.12 14.38
N TYR A 209 0.37 9.14 13.11
CA TYR A 209 1.01 8.02 12.43
C TYR A 209 2.42 7.70 12.99
N THR A 210 3.10 8.69 13.53
CA THR A 210 4.43 8.53 14.14
C THR A 210 4.38 8.40 15.67
N LEU A 211 3.18 8.24 16.24
CA LEU A 211 2.93 8.02 17.67
C LEU A 211 3.50 9.14 18.57
N ARG A 212 3.57 10.38 18.03
CA ARG A 212 3.98 11.58 18.78
C ARG A 212 2.79 12.14 19.55
N PHE A 213 2.39 11.40 20.58
CA PHE A 213 1.11 11.57 21.27
C PHE A 213 0.88 12.97 21.82
N ASP A 214 1.81 13.53 22.58
CA ASP A 214 1.66 14.83 23.24
C ASP A 214 1.56 15.97 22.22
N GLU A 215 2.37 15.91 21.18
CA GLU A 215 2.36 16.89 20.11
C GLU A 215 1.06 16.81 19.29
N ALA A 216 0.58 15.59 19.03
CA ALA A 216 -0.68 15.37 18.32
C ALA A 216 -1.89 15.92 19.12
N GLU A 217 -1.95 15.64 20.43
CA GLU A 217 -3.04 16.14 21.30
C GLU A 217 -3.02 17.68 21.43
N THR A 218 -1.83 18.25 21.55
CA THR A 218 -1.64 19.71 21.58
C THR A 218 -2.12 20.33 20.27
N LEU A 219 -1.64 19.84 19.12
CA LEU A 219 -2.00 20.37 17.82
C LEU A 219 -3.50 20.21 17.52
N ALA A 220 -4.11 19.08 17.87
CA ALA A 220 -5.53 18.85 17.70
C ALA A 220 -6.37 19.87 18.49
N THR A 221 -5.97 20.14 19.74
CA THR A 221 -6.63 21.13 20.59
C THR A 221 -6.52 22.56 20.01
N GLU A 222 -5.35 22.89 19.47
CA GLU A 222 -5.12 24.19 18.81
C GLU A 222 -5.91 24.34 17.51
N LEU A 223 -6.10 23.27 16.76
CA LEU A 223 -6.79 23.32 15.47
C LEU A 223 -8.31 23.42 15.59
N LEU A 224 -8.92 22.68 16.51
CA LEU A 224 -10.38 22.53 16.62
C LEU A 224 -11.18 23.85 16.57
N PRO A 225 -10.75 24.97 17.22
CA PRO A 225 -11.50 26.23 17.16
C PRO A 225 -11.48 26.90 15.79
N TYR A 226 -10.52 26.59 14.93
CA TYR A 226 -10.19 27.36 13.72
C TYR A 226 -10.34 26.58 12.41
N VAL A 227 -10.68 25.29 12.47
CA VAL A 227 -10.86 24.47 11.27
C VAL A 227 -12.34 24.37 10.89
N GLU A 228 -12.59 24.29 9.60
CA GLU A 228 -13.92 24.01 9.05
C GLU A 228 -14.22 22.50 9.19
N ASN A 229 -13.24 21.65 8.86
CA ASN A 229 -13.37 20.20 8.96
C ASN A 229 -13.03 19.68 10.37
N ARG A 230 -13.91 19.96 11.33
CA ARG A 230 -13.77 19.51 12.73
C ARG A 230 -13.87 18.00 12.87
N ASP A 231 -14.71 17.38 12.06
CA ASP A 231 -14.95 15.92 12.11
C ASP A 231 -13.66 15.14 11.86
N GLU A 232 -12.81 15.61 10.92
CA GLU A 232 -11.52 14.97 10.64
C GLU A 232 -10.53 15.10 11.81
N VAL A 233 -10.49 16.26 12.45
CA VAL A 233 -9.63 16.47 13.63
C VAL A 233 -10.08 15.59 14.79
N VAL A 234 -11.39 15.52 15.05
CA VAL A 234 -11.96 14.64 16.09
C VAL A 234 -11.71 13.18 15.76
N GLY A 235 -11.88 12.77 14.50
CA GLY A 235 -11.56 11.41 14.06
C GLY A 235 -10.10 11.02 14.37
N LEU A 236 -9.15 11.92 14.13
CA LEU A 236 -7.74 11.71 14.48
C LEU A 236 -7.50 11.65 15.99
N GLN A 237 -8.23 12.46 16.81
CA GLN A 237 -8.16 12.36 18.27
C GLN A 237 -8.73 11.04 18.80
N LEU A 238 -9.80 10.53 18.19
CA LEU A 238 -10.36 9.22 18.57
C LEU A 238 -9.34 8.09 18.32
N ILE A 239 -8.68 8.10 17.15
CA ILE A 239 -7.60 7.15 16.84
C ILE A 239 -6.46 7.27 17.84
N LEU A 240 -5.99 8.51 18.08
CA LEU A 240 -4.89 8.81 19.00
C LEU A 240 -5.16 8.27 20.41
N ARG A 241 -6.34 8.59 20.98
CA ARG A 241 -6.74 8.16 22.32
C ARG A 241 -6.96 6.67 22.42
N ARG A 242 -7.49 6.03 21.35
CA ARG A 242 -7.61 4.57 21.31
C ARG A 242 -6.24 3.89 21.35
N VAL A 243 -5.28 4.36 20.56
CA VAL A 243 -3.90 3.81 20.57
C VAL A 243 -3.23 3.98 21.94
N GLN A 244 -3.55 5.06 22.66
CA GLN A 244 -3.12 5.26 24.05
C GLN A 244 -3.94 4.46 25.08
N ARG A 245 -4.95 3.67 24.64
CA ARG A 245 -5.89 2.94 25.50
C ARG A 245 -6.70 3.84 26.46
N ARG A 246 -6.87 5.09 26.12
CA ARG A 246 -7.69 6.07 26.85
C ARG A 246 -9.17 5.91 26.47
N TYR A 247 -9.73 4.74 26.74
CA TYR A 247 -11.03 4.32 26.22
C TYR A 247 -12.19 5.21 26.69
N ASP A 248 -12.17 5.68 27.94
CA ASP A 248 -13.21 6.59 28.44
C ASP A 248 -13.19 7.94 27.71
N ASP A 249 -12.01 8.43 27.36
CA ASP A 249 -11.86 9.68 26.58
C ASP A 249 -12.34 9.49 25.13
N VAL A 250 -12.15 8.29 24.55
CA VAL A 250 -12.70 7.95 23.22
C VAL A 250 -14.22 7.95 23.25
N ILE A 251 -14.82 7.27 24.24
CA ILE A 251 -16.27 7.16 24.38
C ILE A 251 -16.88 8.56 24.58
N SER A 252 -16.35 9.31 25.56
CA SER A 252 -16.84 10.66 25.86
C SER A 252 -16.77 11.58 24.64
N LEU A 253 -15.64 11.56 23.90
CA LEU A 253 -15.47 12.40 22.72
C LEU A 253 -16.40 12.00 21.57
N ALA A 254 -16.53 10.70 21.30
CA ALA A 254 -17.39 10.21 20.21
C ALA A 254 -18.89 10.42 20.49
N GLU A 255 -19.30 10.44 21.77
CA GLU A 255 -20.69 10.68 22.16
C GLU A 255 -21.03 12.18 22.28
N SER A 256 -20.05 13.02 22.59
CA SER A 256 -20.27 14.47 22.75
C SER A 256 -20.12 15.28 21.48
N HIS A 257 -19.42 14.76 20.45
CA HIS A 257 -19.22 15.47 19.20
C HIS A 257 -20.38 15.20 18.22
N GLU A 258 -20.99 16.28 17.71
CA GLU A 258 -22.00 16.23 16.66
C GLU A 258 -21.32 16.19 15.29
N PHE A 259 -21.19 14.98 14.74
CA PHE A 259 -20.63 14.79 13.42
C PHE A 259 -21.57 15.34 12.34
N THR A 260 -21.02 16.11 11.42
CA THR A 260 -21.75 16.68 10.27
C THR A 260 -21.60 15.81 9.02
N ASP A 261 -20.49 15.08 8.89
CA ASP A 261 -20.23 14.14 7.81
C ASP A 261 -20.64 12.71 8.23
N PRO A 262 -21.63 12.10 7.52
CA PRO A 262 -22.08 10.74 7.83
C PRO A 262 -20.96 9.70 7.75
N SER A 263 -19.95 9.90 6.87
CA SER A 263 -18.81 9.01 6.75
C SER A 263 -17.90 9.07 7.98
N MET A 264 -17.65 10.28 8.50
CA MET A 264 -16.88 10.48 9.73
C MET A 264 -17.63 9.97 10.96
N PHE A 265 -18.95 10.12 11.00
CA PHE A 265 -19.79 9.52 12.02
C PHE A 265 -19.64 7.99 12.01
N ALA A 266 -19.79 7.34 10.87
CA ALA A 266 -19.64 5.90 10.75
C ALA A 266 -18.25 5.40 11.17
N GLN A 267 -17.19 6.14 10.79
CA GLN A 267 -15.83 5.82 11.24
C GLN A 267 -15.70 5.94 12.78
N SER A 268 -16.31 6.97 13.39
CA SER A 268 -16.32 7.11 14.85
C SER A 268 -17.00 5.92 15.54
N ARG A 269 -18.12 5.43 14.98
CA ARG A 269 -18.81 4.23 15.50
C ARG A 269 -17.95 2.98 15.33
N GLY A 270 -17.21 2.83 14.21
CA GLY A 270 -16.23 1.76 14.03
C GLY A 270 -15.10 1.80 15.07
N ILE A 271 -14.60 2.99 15.41
CA ILE A 271 -13.60 3.16 16.49
C ILE A 271 -14.21 2.79 17.85
N LEU A 272 -15.45 3.21 18.14
CA LEU A 272 -16.15 2.81 19.36
C LEU A 272 -16.36 1.30 19.43
N ALA A 273 -16.75 0.66 18.33
CA ALA A 273 -16.90 -0.79 18.26
C ALA A 273 -15.60 -1.50 18.64
N ASN A 274 -14.45 -0.99 18.16
CA ASN A 274 -13.15 -1.52 18.56
C ASN A 274 -12.87 -1.30 20.05
N VAL A 275 -13.22 -0.14 20.61
CA VAL A 275 -13.07 0.13 22.07
C VAL A 275 -13.93 -0.82 22.89
N TRP A 276 -15.16 -1.12 22.47
CA TRP A 276 -16.02 -2.05 23.16
C TRP A 276 -15.49 -3.49 23.09
N GLN A 277 -14.90 -3.89 21.94
CA GLN A 277 -14.21 -5.17 21.83
C GLN A 277 -13.00 -5.25 22.78
N ASP A 278 -12.20 -4.18 22.86
CA ASP A 278 -11.03 -4.09 23.75
C ASP A 278 -11.44 -4.19 25.24
N ARG A 279 -12.68 -3.83 25.58
CA ARG A 279 -13.28 -3.96 26.91
C ARG A 279 -14.04 -5.27 27.13
N GLY A 280 -14.15 -6.12 26.10
CA GLY A 280 -14.95 -7.35 26.17
C GLY A 280 -16.47 -7.13 26.10
N GLU A 281 -16.94 -5.92 25.75
CA GLU A 281 -18.36 -5.54 25.68
C GLU A 281 -18.91 -5.79 24.25
N MET A 282 -18.97 -7.09 23.85
CA MET A 282 -19.23 -7.49 22.46
C MET A 282 -20.59 -7.03 21.92
N GLN A 283 -21.65 -6.98 22.78
CA GLN A 283 -22.97 -6.49 22.33
C GLN A 283 -22.91 -5.01 21.97
N ARG A 284 -22.21 -4.17 22.75
CA ARG A 284 -22.05 -2.74 22.42
C ARG A 284 -21.21 -2.53 21.16
N ALA A 285 -20.25 -3.43 20.90
CA ALA A 285 -19.49 -3.40 19.65
C ALA A 285 -20.39 -3.70 18.44
N ASP A 286 -21.26 -4.72 18.55
CA ASP A 286 -22.24 -5.07 17.53
C ASP A 286 -23.20 -3.89 17.25
N ASP A 287 -23.78 -3.32 18.30
CA ASP A 287 -24.72 -2.19 18.23
C ASP A 287 -24.07 -0.99 17.51
N ALA A 288 -22.80 -0.68 17.80
CA ALA A 288 -22.08 0.43 17.17
C ALA A 288 -21.82 0.20 15.66
N TYR A 289 -21.49 -1.02 15.25
CA TYR A 289 -21.36 -1.37 13.83
C TYR A 289 -22.71 -1.28 13.11
N VAL A 290 -23.79 -1.81 13.72
CA VAL A 290 -25.14 -1.75 13.15
C VAL A 290 -25.59 -0.31 12.98
N GLU A 291 -25.34 0.58 13.98
CA GLU A 291 -25.63 2.01 13.89
C GLU A 291 -24.89 2.66 12.70
N ALA A 292 -23.61 2.38 12.55
CA ALA A 292 -22.80 2.91 11.44
C ALA A 292 -23.35 2.51 10.06
N ILE A 293 -23.70 1.22 9.89
CA ILE A 293 -24.24 0.68 8.62
C ILE A 293 -25.61 1.26 8.32
N ASN A 294 -26.48 1.41 9.32
CA ASN A 294 -27.82 1.98 9.13
C ASN A 294 -27.79 3.42 8.61
N ILE A 295 -26.77 4.20 8.98
CA ILE A 295 -26.66 5.60 8.56
C ILE A 295 -25.99 5.76 7.19
N THR A 296 -24.94 4.99 6.93
CA THR A 296 -24.10 5.18 5.75
C THR A 296 -24.28 4.10 4.68
N GLY A 297 -25.07 3.07 4.99
CA GLY A 297 -25.09 1.85 4.19
C GLY A 297 -23.79 1.05 4.33
N GLU A 298 -23.57 0.13 3.42
CA GLU A 298 -22.39 -0.75 3.42
C GLU A 298 -21.13 -0.01 2.90
N GLN A 299 -20.64 0.99 3.63
CA GLN A 299 -19.34 1.59 3.33
C GLN A 299 -18.22 0.57 3.54
N ALA A 300 -17.31 0.46 2.57
CA ALA A 300 -16.29 -0.60 2.50
C ALA A 300 -15.50 -0.80 3.81
N ASN A 301 -15.07 0.28 4.45
CA ASN A 301 -14.26 0.18 5.68
C ASN A 301 -15.07 -0.28 6.89
N VAL A 302 -16.29 0.25 7.07
CA VAL A 302 -17.18 -0.09 8.18
C VAL A 302 -17.70 -1.52 8.00
N ALA A 303 -18.17 -1.84 6.80
CA ALA A 303 -18.65 -3.17 6.45
C ALA A 303 -17.54 -4.24 6.62
N LYS A 304 -16.32 -3.96 6.15
CA LYS A 304 -15.16 -4.83 6.40
C LYS A 304 -14.94 -5.04 7.90
N GLY A 305 -14.94 -3.95 8.68
CA GLY A 305 -14.74 -4.02 10.14
C GLY A 305 -15.79 -4.89 10.81
N TYR A 306 -17.06 -4.71 10.47
CA TYR A 306 -18.15 -5.51 11.00
C TYR A 306 -18.07 -6.98 10.57
N GLY A 307 -17.77 -7.25 9.30
CA GLY A 307 -17.55 -8.60 8.79
C GLY A 307 -16.43 -9.33 9.53
N VAL A 308 -15.30 -8.64 9.78
CA VAL A 308 -14.17 -9.17 10.56
C VAL A 308 -14.55 -9.45 12.02
N PHE A 309 -15.30 -8.54 12.65
CA PHE A 309 -15.83 -8.73 14.00
C PHE A 309 -16.71 -10.00 14.10
N LEU A 310 -17.64 -10.17 13.17
CA LEU A 310 -18.50 -11.35 13.11
C LEU A 310 -17.71 -12.64 12.83
N TYR A 311 -16.72 -12.61 11.94
CA TYR A 311 -15.86 -13.75 11.63
C TYR A 311 -15.05 -14.19 12.85
N ARG A 312 -14.50 -13.23 13.59
CA ARG A 312 -13.77 -13.52 14.81
C ARG A 312 -14.59 -14.23 15.87
N GLY A 313 -15.88 -13.88 15.97
CA GLY A 313 -16.87 -14.57 16.80
C GLY A 313 -17.39 -15.90 16.22
N GLY A 314 -16.88 -16.36 15.07
CA GLY A 314 -17.34 -17.58 14.39
C GLY A 314 -18.67 -17.43 13.63
N HIS A 315 -19.18 -16.20 13.46
CA HIS A 315 -20.45 -15.92 12.78
C HIS A 315 -20.25 -15.74 11.26
N TYR A 316 -19.67 -16.74 10.58
CA TYR A 316 -19.26 -16.63 9.19
C TYR A 316 -20.42 -16.33 8.23
N ALA A 317 -21.56 -16.98 8.37
CA ALA A 317 -22.74 -16.72 7.52
C ALA A 317 -23.22 -15.27 7.61
N LYS A 318 -23.22 -14.69 8.83
CA LYS A 318 -23.60 -13.29 9.05
C LYS A 318 -22.53 -12.31 8.57
N GLY A 319 -21.25 -12.64 8.74
CA GLY A 319 -20.14 -11.78 8.39
C GLY A 319 -19.86 -11.71 6.90
N ALA A 320 -20.16 -12.77 6.13
CA ALA A 320 -19.81 -12.87 4.72
C ALA A 320 -20.39 -11.74 3.83
N PRO A 321 -21.66 -11.34 3.95
CA PRO A 321 -22.20 -10.22 3.17
C PRO A 321 -21.47 -8.90 3.42
N HIS A 322 -21.14 -8.60 4.69
CA HIS A 322 -20.43 -7.41 5.08
C HIS A 322 -18.97 -7.45 4.61
N TYR A 323 -18.29 -8.57 4.81
CA TYR A 323 -16.91 -8.74 4.36
C TYR A 323 -16.79 -8.70 2.83
N ALA A 324 -17.82 -9.11 2.10
CA ALA A 324 -17.86 -8.99 0.64
C ALA A 324 -17.80 -7.51 0.16
N GLN A 325 -18.18 -6.55 1.00
CA GLN A 325 -18.10 -5.11 0.68
C GLN A 325 -16.70 -4.50 0.90
N ARG A 326 -15.73 -5.26 1.40
CA ARG A 326 -14.37 -4.81 1.74
C ARG A 326 -13.60 -4.14 0.60
N LEU A 327 -13.95 -4.47 -0.64
CA LEU A 327 -13.29 -3.90 -1.81
C LEU A 327 -13.87 -2.53 -2.14
N PRO A 328 -13.05 -1.46 -2.19
CA PRO A 328 -13.52 -0.14 -2.60
C PRO A 328 -14.14 -0.15 -4.00
N GLN A 329 -15.14 0.69 -4.23
CA GLN A 329 -15.80 0.82 -5.54
C GLN A 329 -14.81 1.12 -6.67
N THR A 330 -13.76 1.90 -6.39
CA THR A 330 -12.67 2.17 -7.34
C THR A 330 -11.92 0.91 -7.77
N SER A 331 -11.76 -0.08 -6.89
CA SER A 331 -11.16 -1.38 -7.22
C SER A 331 -12.13 -2.25 -8.02
N ARG A 332 -13.41 -2.20 -7.70
CA ARG A 332 -14.47 -2.95 -8.41
C ARG A 332 -14.67 -2.45 -9.85
N ASN A 333 -14.60 -1.14 -10.07
CA ASN A 333 -14.79 -0.55 -11.40
C ASN A 333 -13.65 -0.87 -12.40
N ARG A 334 -12.52 -1.35 -11.94
CA ARG A 334 -11.33 -1.64 -12.76
C ARG A 334 -11.26 -3.06 -13.26
N ILE A 335 -11.81 -3.95 -12.51
CA ILE A 335 -11.86 -5.38 -12.82
C ILE A 335 -13.32 -5.67 -13.08
N PRO A 336 -13.68 -6.35 -14.16
CA PRO A 336 -15.06 -6.74 -14.45
C PRO A 336 -15.52 -7.81 -13.44
N TYR A 337 -15.49 -7.44 -12.13
CA TYR A 337 -15.84 -8.28 -11.02
C TYR A 337 -17.33 -8.13 -10.72
N GLU A 338 -18.05 -9.18 -10.93
CA GLU A 338 -19.39 -9.32 -10.40
C GLU A 338 -19.27 -9.94 -9.02
N ASN A 339 -19.73 -9.23 -7.98
CA ASN A 339 -19.88 -9.82 -6.66
C ASN A 339 -20.93 -10.94 -6.80
N SER A 340 -20.48 -12.07 -7.33
CA SER A 340 -21.37 -13.14 -7.66
C SER A 340 -21.77 -13.81 -6.35
N GLU A 341 -23.00 -13.61 -5.96
CA GLU A 341 -23.74 -14.55 -5.10
C GLU A 341 -23.84 -15.94 -5.78
N ALA A 342 -23.26 -16.05 -6.98
CA ALA A 342 -23.35 -17.24 -7.79
C ALA A 342 -22.63 -18.41 -7.10
N GLU A 343 -23.42 -19.35 -6.61
CA GLU A 343 -22.99 -20.67 -6.12
C GLU A 343 -22.07 -21.41 -7.10
N ASN A 344 -22.02 -20.95 -8.34
CA ASN A 344 -21.30 -21.60 -9.44
C ASN A 344 -19.98 -20.93 -9.84
N LEU A 345 -19.53 -19.86 -9.13
CA LEU A 345 -18.31 -19.16 -9.56
C LEU A 345 -17.09 -20.08 -9.55
N LEU A 346 -16.94 -20.88 -8.49
CA LEU A 346 -15.78 -21.78 -8.33
C LEU A 346 -15.90 -23.07 -9.14
N SER A 347 -17.02 -23.33 -9.81
CA SER A 347 -17.22 -24.47 -10.70
C SER A 347 -16.71 -24.24 -12.12
N GLN A 348 -16.08 -23.09 -12.39
CA GLN A 348 -15.52 -22.79 -13.72
C GLN A 348 -14.26 -23.61 -13.99
N PRO A 349 -14.02 -24.02 -15.24
CA PRO A 349 -12.84 -24.82 -15.61
C PRO A 349 -11.53 -24.03 -15.52
N ARG A 350 -11.60 -22.70 -15.44
CA ARG A 350 -10.47 -21.81 -15.23
C ARG A 350 -10.86 -20.68 -14.28
N LEU A 351 -9.99 -20.42 -13.31
CA LEU A 351 -10.17 -19.34 -12.33
C LEU A 351 -8.94 -18.47 -12.22
N HIS A 352 -9.17 -17.20 -12.05
CA HIS A 352 -8.18 -16.20 -11.69
C HIS A 352 -8.44 -15.73 -10.25
N LEU A 353 -7.64 -16.22 -9.32
CA LEU A 353 -7.69 -15.86 -7.91
C LEU A 353 -6.92 -14.56 -7.72
N MET A 354 -7.65 -13.50 -7.40
CA MET A 354 -7.07 -12.16 -7.24
C MET A 354 -6.55 -11.99 -5.82
N GLY A 355 -5.23 -11.78 -5.69
CA GLY A 355 -4.58 -11.41 -4.44
C GLY A 355 -5.05 -10.04 -3.96
N GLU A 356 -5.28 -9.92 -2.67
CA GLU A 356 -5.72 -8.70 -2.01
C GLU A 356 -5.18 -8.61 -0.59
N GLN A 357 -5.21 -7.41 -0.01
CA GLN A 357 -4.72 -7.15 1.34
C GLN A 357 -3.19 -7.42 1.47
N GLY A 358 -2.72 -7.67 2.69
CA GLY A 358 -1.31 -7.95 2.96
C GLY A 358 -0.85 -9.35 2.53
N ILE A 359 0.46 -9.56 2.54
CA ILE A 359 1.08 -10.86 2.24
C ILE A 359 0.57 -11.96 3.19
N GLY A 360 0.45 -11.62 4.49
CA GLY A 360 -0.06 -12.56 5.51
C GLY A 360 -1.51 -12.96 5.25
N ASP A 361 -2.38 -11.98 4.93
CA ASP A 361 -3.78 -12.23 4.59
C ASP A 361 -3.90 -13.15 3.37
N GLN A 362 -3.09 -12.90 2.32
CA GLN A 362 -3.11 -13.74 1.13
C GLN A 362 -2.69 -15.19 1.45
N LEU A 363 -1.68 -15.39 2.31
CA LEU A 363 -1.34 -16.73 2.77
C LEU A 363 -2.50 -17.37 3.52
N ALA A 364 -3.11 -16.67 4.48
CA ALA A 364 -4.25 -17.22 5.21
C ALA A 364 -5.40 -17.59 4.28
N LEU A 365 -5.79 -16.70 3.38
CA LEU A 365 -6.92 -16.91 2.48
C LEU A 365 -6.68 -18.00 1.43
N LEU A 366 -5.44 -18.15 0.94
CA LEU A 366 -5.06 -19.25 0.05
C LEU A 366 -5.28 -20.63 0.68
N SER A 367 -5.09 -20.75 1.99
CA SER A 367 -5.34 -22.02 2.67
C SER A 367 -6.79 -22.50 2.55
N LEU A 368 -7.75 -21.59 2.32
CA LEU A 368 -9.17 -21.91 2.17
C LEU A 368 -9.52 -22.59 0.84
N LEU A 369 -8.59 -22.67 -0.11
CA LEU A 369 -8.83 -23.35 -1.39
C LEU A 369 -9.27 -24.80 -1.23
N HIS A 370 -8.85 -25.49 -0.17
CA HIS A 370 -9.28 -26.86 0.09
C HIS A 370 -10.75 -27.00 0.51
N LEU A 371 -11.37 -25.90 0.98
CA LEU A 371 -12.79 -25.84 1.31
C LEU A 371 -13.66 -25.44 0.11
N ALA A 372 -13.05 -24.87 -0.92
CA ALA A 372 -13.76 -24.34 -2.07
C ALA A 372 -14.31 -25.44 -2.98
N PRO A 373 -15.54 -25.34 -3.49
CA PRO A 373 -16.14 -26.30 -4.41
C PRO A 373 -15.59 -26.13 -5.83
N LEU A 374 -14.28 -26.36 -6.00
CA LEU A 374 -13.60 -26.23 -7.29
C LEU A 374 -14.04 -27.33 -8.26
N ALA A 375 -14.12 -27.00 -9.56
CA ALA A 375 -14.33 -27.98 -10.60
C ALA A 375 -13.13 -28.95 -10.68
N GLU A 376 -13.40 -30.22 -10.94
CA GLU A 376 -12.34 -31.21 -11.11
C GLU A 376 -11.43 -30.84 -12.29
N GLY A 377 -10.13 -30.77 -12.04
CA GLY A 377 -9.14 -30.36 -13.06
C GLY A 377 -9.15 -28.87 -13.43
N ALA A 378 -9.78 -28.00 -12.64
CA ALA A 378 -9.81 -26.56 -12.88
C ALA A 378 -8.39 -25.98 -12.96
N GLU A 379 -8.17 -25.11 -13.95
CA GLU A 379 -6.95 -24.33 -14.06
C GLU A 379 -7.00 -23.15 -13.07
N LEU A 380 -6.12 -23.16 -12.08
CA LEU A 380 -6.05 -22.12 -11.06
C LEU A 380 -4.87 -21.18 -11.32
N ASN A 381 -5.16 -19.90 -11.53
CA ASN A 381 -4.17 -18.85 -11.70
C ASN A 381 -4.27 -17.90 -10.50
N LEU A 382 -3.20 -17.75 -9.73
CA LEU A 382 -3.10 -16.71 -8.69
C LEU A 382 -2.51 -15.44 -9.29
N VAL A 383 -3.26 -14.37 -9.24
CA VAL A 383 -2.85 -13.04 -9.71
C VAL A 383 -2.53 -12.18 -8.49
N THR A 384 -1.26 -11.91 -8.23
CA THR A 384 -0.81 -11.35 -6.97
C THR A 384 0.45 -10.49 -7.10
N ASP A 385 0.98 -10.05 -5.98
CA ASP A 385 2.26 -9.33 -5.86
C ASP A 385 3.39 -10.13 -6.53
N PRO A 386 4.23 -9.49 -7.36
CA PRO A 386 5.34 -10.16 -8.06
C PRO A 386 6.27 -10.97 -7.14
N ARG A 387 6.41 -10.56 -5.87
CA ARG A 387 7.25 -11.25 -4.88
C ARG A 387 6.78 -12.67 -4.58
N PHE A 388 5.51 -12.98 -4.79
CA PHE A 388 4.96 -14.32 -4.61
C PHE A 388 5.31 -15.29 -5.73
N VAL A 389 5.70 -14.82 -6.92
CA VAL A 389 5.92 -15.71 -8.08
C VAL A 389 6.92 -16.81 -7.73
N ALA A 390 8.12 -16.41 -7.29
CA ALA A 390 9.15 -17.38 -6.89
C ALA A 390 8.83 -18.08 -5.55
N ALA A 391 8.15 -17.38 -4.64
CA ALA A 391 7.83 -17.88 -3.30
C ALA A 391 6.79 -19.01 -3.30
N LEU A 392 5.90 -19.05 -4.31
CA LEU A 392 4.87 -20.06 -4.49
C LEU A 392 5.20 -21.07 -5.59
N GLU A 393 6.42 -21.06 -6.11
CA GLU A 393 6.85 -22.10 -7.05
C GLU A 393 6.77 -23.48 -6.38
N GLY A 394 6.16 -24.45 -7.06
CA GLY A 394 5.97 -25.80 -6.53
C GLY A 394 4.96 -25.90 -5.37
N ASN A 395 4.07 -24.91 -5.20
CA ASN A 395 2.99 -24.98 -4.20
C ASN A 395 2.11 -26.24 -4.37
N SER A 396 1.48 -26.71 -3.27
CA SER A 396 0.71 -27.96 -3.29
C SER A 396 -0.67 -27.83 -3.97
N PHE A 397 -1.14 -26.61 -4.26
CA PHE A 397 -2.42 -26.39 -4.93
C PHE A 397 -2.33 -26.43 -6.47
N GLY A 398 -1.11 -26.52 -7.04
CA GLY A 398 -0.91 -26.46 -8.48
C GLY A 398 -1.22 -25.10 -9.10
N LEU A 399 -1.14 -24.02 -8.31
CA LEU A 399 -1.40 -22.65 -8.76
C LEU A 399 -0.34 -22.20 -9.76
N LYS A 400 -0.77 -21.59 -10.85
CA LYS A 400 0.07 -20.79 -11.73
C LYS A 400 0.07 -19.36 -11.21
N VAL A 401 1.21 -18.86 -10.75
CA VAL A 401 1.31 -17.50 -10.18
C VAL A 401 1.64 -16.49 -11.26
N LYS A 402 0.90 -15.39 -11.31
CA LYS A 402 1.06 -14.30 -12.28
C LYS A 402 1.20 -12.97 -11.55
N PRO A 403 2.14 -12.11 -11.95
CA PRO A 403 2.21 -10.75 -11.44
C PRO A 403 0.93 -9.98 -11.74
N GLN A 404 0.42 -9.24 -10.77
CA GLN A 404 -0.84 -8.50 -10.92
C GLN A 404 -0.76 -7.42 -12.01
N ASP A 405 0.36 -6.73 -12.12
CA ASP A 405 0.55 -5.66 -13.11
C ASP A 405 0.46 -6.19 -14.54
N ASP A 406 1.08 -7.34 -14.80
CA ASP A 406 1.07 -7.97 -16.13
C ASP A 406 -0.34 -8.45 -16.51
N PHE A 407 -1.04 -9.00 -15.52
CA PHE A 407 -2.39 -9.52 -15.73
C PHE A 407 -3.41 -8.41 -16.00
N LEU A 408 -3.32 -7.29 -15.27
CA LEU A 408 -4.22 -6.15 -15.41
C LEU A 408 -3.88 -5.23 -16.60
N ALA A 409 -2.79 -5.48 -17.31
CA ALA A 409 -2.46 -4.73 -18.52
C ALA A 409 -3.50 -4.88 -19.65
N ASN A 410 -4.24 -6.02 -19.66
CA ASN A 410 -5.26 -6.30 -20.66
C ASN A 410 -6.60 -6.71 -20.02
N PRO A 411 -7.28 -5.83 -19.26
CA PRO A 411 -8.49 -6.17 -18.52
C PRO A 411 -9.68 -6.58 -19.41
N GLN A 412 -9.68 -6.18 -20.69
CA GLN A 412 -10.73 -6.52 -21.66
C GLN A 412 -10.80 -8.02 -22.01
N GLN A 413 -9.75 -8.77 -21.71
CA GLN A 413 -9.72 -10.23 -21.94
C GLN A 413 -10.24 -11.02 -20.73
N LEU A 414 -10.57 -10.33 -19.63
CA LEU A 414 -11.02 -10.96 -18.39
C LEU A 414 -12.53 -11.19 -18.46
N ARG A 415 -12.95 -12.38 -18.06
CA ARG A 415 -14.36 -12.72 -17.90
C ARG A 415 -14.75 -12.60 -16.44
N PRO A 416 -15.80 -11.85 -16.08
CA PRO A 416 -16.25 -11.71 -14.70
C PRO A 416 -16.44 -13.07 -13.99
N SER A 417 -16.99 -14.05 -14.71
CA SER A 417 -17.23 -15.40 -14.19
C SER A 417 -15.96 -16.21 -13.86
N GLU A 418 -14.78 -15.76 -14.30
CA GLU A 418 -13.50 -16.43 -14.02
C GLU A 418 -12.69 -15.73 -12.92
N LEU A 419 -13.18 -14.61 -12.35
CA LEU A 419 -12.47 -13.79 -11.38
C LEU A 419 -13.02 -14.00 -9.97
N VAL A 420 -12.13 -14.35 -9.03
CA VAL A 420 -12.44 -14.53 -7.61
C VAL A 420 -11.41 -13.80 -6.77
N PHE A 421 -11.82 -12.92 -5.88
CA PHE A 421 -10.90 -12.37 -4.88
C PHE A 421 -10.65 -13.37 -3.75
N LEU A 422 -9.42 -13.46 -3.27
CA LEU A 422 -9.06 -14.45 -2.23
C LEU A 422 -9.96 -14.34 -0.99
N GLY A 423 -10.32 -13.14 -0.57
CA GLY A 423 -11.21 -12.93 0.58
C GLY A 423 -12.62 -13.49 0.38
N ASP A 424 -13.06 -13.71 -0.86
CA ASP A 424 -14.38 -14.32 -1.12
C ASP A 424 -14.43 -15.81 -0.74
N LEU A 425 -13.26 -16.45 -0.61
CA LEU A 425 -13.16 -17.82 -0.14
C LEU A 425 -13.63 -17.99 1.31
N SER A 426 -13.61 -16.91 2.11
CA SER A 426 -14.10 -16.92 3.49
C SER A 426 -15.58 -17.31 3.64
N ARG A 427 -16.39 -17.15 2.59
CA ARG A 427 -17.79 -17.59 2.56
C ARG A 427 -17.97 -19.11 2.76
N TYR A 428 -16.93 -19.90 2.47
CA TYR A 428 -16.95 -21.35 2.61
C TYR A 428 -16.56 -21.83 4.00
N LEU A 429 -16.33 -20.93 4.94
CA LEU A 429 -16.02 -21.25 6.33
C LEU A 429 -17.25 -21.66 7.16
N ASP A 430 -18.47 -21.29 6.72
CA ASP A 430 -19.67 -21.55 7.51
C ASP A 430 -19.87 -23.05 7.76
N GLY A 431 -19.93 -23.42 9.04
CA GLY A 431 -20.06 -24.81 9.46
C GLY A 431 -18.85 -25.71 9.20
N ARG A 432 -17.68 -25.13 8.85
CA ARG A 432 -16.46 -25.87 8.55
C ARG A 432 -15.31 -25.44 9.45
N ASP A 433 -14.41 -26.38 9.72
CA ASP A 433 -13.14 -26.09 10.39
C ASP A 433 -12.08 -25.69 9.35
N PRO A 434 -11.51 -24.48 9.43
CA PRO A 434 -10.43 -24.05 8.51
C PRO A 434 -9.23 -24.99 8.52
N ALA A 435 -8.92 -25.60 9.67
CA ALA A 435 -7.80 -26.54 9.82
C ALA A 435 -8.13 -27.96 9.33
N GLU A 436 -9.38 -28.27 8.99
CA GLU A 436 -9.77 -29.59 8.50
C GLU A 436 -9.06 -29.89 7.16
N LYS A 437 -8.34 -31.01 7.11
CA LYS A 437 -7.58 -31.46 5.92
C LYS A 437 -6.51 -30.45 5.44
N HIS A 438 -6.14 -29.51 6.28
CA HIS A 438 -5.06 -28.59 5.95
C HIS A 438 -3.71 -29.31 6.01
N GLY A 439 -2.88 -29.06 5.01
CA GLY A 439 -1.48 -29.49 4.98
C GLY A 439 -0.59 -28.33 4.52
N PRO A 440 0.73 -28.45 4.71
CA PRO A 440 1.66 -27.45 4.22
C PRO A 440 1.52 -27.26 2.70
N TYR A 441 1.35 -26.03 2.26
CA TYR A 441 1.21 -25.69 0.85
C TYR A 441 2.34 -24.81 0.32
N LEU A 442 3.15 -24.20 1.18
CA LEU A 442 4.40 -23.55 0.81
C LEU A 442 5.54 -24.59 0.80
N ARG A 443 6.37 -24.55 -0.23
CA ARG A 443 7.49 -25.45 -0.42
C ARG A 443 8.73 -24.66 -0.82
N PRO A 444 9.50 -24.13 0.16
CA PRO A 444 10.73 -23.43 -0.13
C PRO A 444 11.77 -24.37 -0.71
N ASP A 445 12.71 -23.82 -1.49
CA ASP A 445 13.82 -24.58 -2.07
C ASP A 445 14.61 -25.32 -0.98
N PRO A 446 14.64 -26.66 -0.99
CA PRO A 446 15.32 -27.46 0.03
C PRO A 446 16.84 -27.17 0.13
N ALA A 447 17.48 -26.84 -1.00
CA ALA A 447 18.92 -26.53 -1.02
C ALA A 447 19.19 -25.20 -0.30
N ARG A 448 18.31 -24.20 -0.51
CA ARG A 448 18.37 -22.91 0.20
C ARG A 448 18.13 -23.08 1.69
N VAL A 449 17.13 -23.88 2.08
CA VAL A 449 16.84 -24.19 3.48
C VAL A 449 18.05 -24.88 4.14
N ALA A 450 18.64 -25.90 3.49
CA ALA A 450 19.81 -26.61 4.02
C ALA A 450 21.00 -25.67 4.22
N LYS A 451 21.29 -24.80 3.26
CA LYS A 451 22.38 -23.81 3.34
C LYS A 451 22.18 -22.85 4.50
N LEU A 452 20.97 -22.33 4.68
CA LEU A 452 20.68 -21.40 5.79
C LEU A 452 20.75 -22.12 7.15
N ARG A 453 20.23 -23.34 7.25
CA ARG A 453 20.30 -24.16 8.46
C ARG A 453 21.74 -24.44 8.86
N GLU A 454 22.62 -24.83 7.93
CA GLU A 454 24.05 -25.02 8.18
C GLU A 454 24.72 -23.73 8.65
N LYS A 455 24.43 -22.60 7.99
CA LYS A 455 24.95 -21.28 8.35
C LYS A 455 24.61 -20.91 9.80
N TYR A 456 23.35 -21.15 10.22
CA TYR A 456 22.89 -20.81 11.58
C TYR A 456 23.40 -21.82 12.63
N ALA A 457 23.37 -23.11 12.31
CA ALA A 457 23.90 -24.17 13.18
C ALA A 457 25.39 -24.00 13.49
N ALA A 458 26.19 -23.52 12.54
CA ALA A 458 27.60 -23.21 12.74
C ALA A 458 27.83 -22.14 13.84
N ARG A 459 26.87 -21.23 14.02
CA ARG A 459 26.88 -20.22 15.10
C ARG A 459 26.31 -20.76 16.41
N ALA A 460 25.35 -21.68 16.32
CA ALA A 460 24.62 -22.22 17.46
C ALA A 460 25.42 -23.20 18.31
N LYS A 461 26.39 -23.91 17.74
CA LYS A 461 27.22 -24.90 18.46
C LYS A 461 26.39 -25.92 19.26
N GLY A 462 25.22 -26.28 18.75
CA GLY A 462 24.29 -27.20 19.41
C GLY A 462 23.19 -26.55 20.26
N ALA A 463 23.20 -25.23 20.43
CA ALA A 463 22.10 -24.49 21.06
C ALA A 463 20.92 -24.34 20.07
N PRO A 464 19.69 -24.11 20.56
CA PRO A 464 18.54 -23.91 19.68
C PRO A 464 18.66 -22.63 18.84
N VAL A 465 18.23 -22.71 17.58
CA VAL A 465 18.15 -21.59 16.64
C VAL A 465 16.71 -21.10 16.59
N ILE A 466 16.45 -19.89 17.05
CA ILE A 466 15.12 -19.31 17.21
C ILE A 466 14.95 -18.14 16.25
N GLY A 467 13.99 -18.23 15.34
CA GLY A 467 13.59 -17.11 14.49
C GLY A 467 12.61 -16.18 15.21
N MET A 468 12.83 -14.86 15.17
CA MET A 468 11.98 -13.92 15.88
C MET A 468 11.49 -12.76 14.99
N ALA A 469 10.18 -12.43 15.11
CA ALA A 469 9.57 -11.22 14.55
C ALA A 469 8.61 -10.60 15.58
N TRP A 470 8.71 -9.28 15.79
CA TRP A 470 8.12 -8.61 16.98
C TRP A 470 7.33 -7.35 16.66
N ASN A 471 7.33 -6.90 15.40
CA ASN A 471 6.70 -5.64 15.03
C ASN A 471 5.79 -5.78 13.81
N SER A 472 4.71 -5.01 13.79
CA SER A 472 3.78 -4.86 12.66
C SER A 472 3.87 -3.44 12.11
N GLY A 473 4.03 -3.30 10.79
CA GLY A 473 4.20 -2.01 10.12
C GLY A 473 2.90 -1.23 9.85
N SER A 474 1.73 -1.79 10.16
CA SER A 474 0.45 -1.08 9.99
C SER A 474 0.28 0.07 10.99
N LEU A 475 -0.60 1.04 10.71
CA LEU A 475 -0.86 2.18 11.60
C LEU A 475 -1.20 1.76 13.03
N ILE A 476 -2.05 0.75 13.18
CA ILE A 476 -2.45 0.21 14.48
C ILE A 476 -1.61 -1.01 14.88
N GLY A 477 -0.62 -1.37 14.07
CA GLY A 477 0.32 -2.46 14.34
C GLY A 477 1.08 -2.29 15.65
N TYR A 478 1.24 -1.04 16.12
CA TYR A 478 1.76 -0.73 17.45
C TYR A 478 1.05 -1.50 18.56
N LEU A 479 -0.28 -1.64 18.50
CA LEU A 479 -1.08 -2.34 19.50
C LEU A 479 -0.84 -3.86 19.51
N ARG A 480 -0.32 -4.42 18.41
CA ARG A 480 0.06 -5.84 18.25
C ARG A 480 1.54 -6.10 18.43
N SER A 481 2.34 -5.07 18.54
CA SER A 481 3.80 -5.16 18.63
C SER A 481 4.27 -5.11 20.07
N LEU A 482 5.43 -5.69 20.33
CA LEU A 482 6.12 -5.55 21.61
C LEU A 482 7.62 -5.36 21.38
N PRO A 483 8.34 -4.69 22.31
CA PRO A 483 9.78 -4.55 22.20
C PRO A 483 10.49 -5.91 22.16
N LEU A 484 11.48 -6.08 21.28
CA LEU A 484 12.25 -7.32 21.21
C LEU A 484 12.85 -7.70 22.57
N VAL A 485 13.32 -6.70 23.34
CA VAL A 485 13.90 -6.93 24.67
C VAL A 485 12.93 -7.62 25.63
N GLU A 486 11.64 -7.32 25.57
CA GLU A 486 10.62 -7.99 26.39
C GLU A 486 10.38 -9.43 25.89
N MET A 487 10.38 -9.62 24.59
CA MET A 487 10.20 -10.95 23.96
C MET A 487 11.35 -11.91 24.29
N MET A 488 12.52 -11.38 24.68
CA MET A 488 13.66 -12.18 25.12
C MET A 488 13.39 -13.02 26.39
N ALA A 489 12.33 -12.73 27.15
CA ALA A 489 11.89 -13.54 28.27
C ALA A 489 11.52 -14.98 27.85
N ALA A 490 11.14 -15.19 26.59
CA ALA A 490 10.81 -16.50 26.02
C ALA A 490 12.02 -17.23 25.40
N VAL A 491 13.22 -16.64 25.43
CA VAL A 491 14.41 -17.19 24.78
C VAL A 491 15.31 -17.87 25.83
N PRO A 492 15.64 -19.17 25.67
CA PRO A 492 16.55 -19.90 26.57
C PRO A 492 17.95 -19.29 26.63
N GLU A 493 18.65 -19.55 27.70
CA GLU A 493 20.06 -19.15 27.87
C GLU A 493 20.93 -19.81 26.78
N GLY A 494 21.84 -19.06 26.22
CA GLY A 494 22.81 -19.53 25.21
C GLY A 494 22.20 -19.77 23.81
N ALA A 495 20.91 -19.49 23.59
CA ALA A 495 20.27 -19.66 22.29
C ALA A 495 20.85 -18.74 21.20
N VAL A 496 20.59 -19.09 19.94
CA VAL A 496 20.84 -18.24 18.79
C VAL A 496 19.52 -17.67 18.27
N VAL A 497 19.43 -16.35 18.20
CA VAL A 497 18.27 -15.64 17.66
C VAL A 497 18.56 -15.16 16.24
N VAL A 498 17.75 -15.60 15.28
CA VAL A 498 17.76 -15.15 13.89
C VAL A 498 16.69 -14.09 13.68
N ASN A 499 17.09 -12.93 13.17
CA ASN A 499 16.17 -11.86 12.83
C ASN A 499 15.27 -12.26 11.65
N LEU A 500 13.96 -12.38 11.87
CA LEU A 500 12.91 -12.56 10.87
C LEU A 500 12.09 -11.29 10.64
N GLN A 501 12.38 -10.22 11.39
CA GLN A 501 11.70 -8.94 11.28
C GLN A 501 12.29 -8.14 10.12
N TYR A 502 11.43 -7.69 9.21
CA TYR A 502 11.80 -6.80 8.11
C TYR A 502 12.06 -5.35 8.57
N GLY A 503 12.76 -4.60 7.74
CA GLY A 503 13.06 -3.19 7.97
C GLY A 503 14.34 -2.97 8.75
N ASP A 504 14.53 -1.76 9.31
CA ASP A 504 15.73 -1.43 10.11
C ASP A 504 15.55 -1.86 11.56
N CYS A 505 16.06 -3.03 11.88
CA CYS A 505 16.00 -3.66 13.21
C CYS A 505 17.22 -3.41 14.10
N ARG A 506 18.22 -2.63 13.65
CA ARG A 506 19.52 -2.47 14.33
C ARG A 506 19.41 -1.97 15.77
N ALA A 507 18.52 -1.01 16.02
CA ALA A 507 18.34 -0.47 17.36
C ALA A 507 17.80 -1.53 18.32
N ALA A 508 16.72 -2.24 17.93
CA ALA A 508 16.10 -3.30 18.73
C ALA A 508 17.05 -4.48 18.99
N LEU A 509 17.79 -4.92 17.97
CA LEU A 509 18.79 -5.99 18.10
C LEU A 509 19.93 -5.57 19.02
N THR A 510 20.39 -4.31 18.95
CA THR A 510 21.44 -3.79 19.82
C THR A 510 20.99 -3.73 21.27
N GLU A 511 19.76 -3.31 21.52
CA GLU A 511 19.17 -3.24 22.87
C GLU A 511 19.02 -4.65 23.46
N ALA A 512 18.43 -5.58 22.69
CA ALA A 512 18.26 -6.96 23.11
C ALA A 512 19.60 -7.66 23.39
N ALA A 513 20.64 -7.43 22.57
CA ALA A 513 21.97 -7.98 22.78
C ALA A 513 22.66 -7.43 24.04
N LYS A 514 22.39 -6.19 24.42
CA LYS A 514 22.86 -5.64 25.70
C LYS A 514 22.16 -6.28 26.91
N ALA A 515 20.84 -6.50 26.77
CA ALA A 515 20.03 -7.11 27.82
C ALA A 515 20.33 -8.61 28.02
N ARG A 516 20.67 -9.32 26.91
CA ARG A 516 20.94 -10.76 26.89
C ARG A 516 22.29 -11.06 26.23
N PRO A 517 23.42 -10.79 26.93
CA PRO A 517 24.77 -11.04 26.41
C PRO A 517 25.10 -12.54 26.24
N ASP A 518 24.31 -13.41 26.85
CA ASP A 518 24.34 -14.86 26.71
C ASP A 518 23.80 -15.37 25.38
N VAL A 519 23.00 -14.56 24.66
CA VAL A 519 22.32 -14.90 23.38
C VAL A 519 23.13 -14.38 22.20
N THR A 520 23.27 -15.22 21.18
CA THR A 520 23.88 -14.81 19.89
C THR A 520 22.81 -14.33 18.92
N PHE A 521 22.91 -13.09 18.42
CA PHE A 521 21.98 -12.55 17.43
C PHE A 521 22.57 -12.66 16.02
N ILE A 522 21.75 -13.08 15.05
CA ILE A 522 22.06 -13.14 13.62
C ILE A 522 21.08 -12.23 12.86
N ASP A 523 21.61 -11.14 12.31
CA ASP A 523 20.93 -10.31 11.31
C ASP A 523 21.46 -10.69 9.93
N ASP A 524 20.73 -11.59 9.24
CA ASP A 524 21.20 -12.18 7.98
C ASP A 524 20.85 -11.29 6.79
N ARG A 525 21.75 -10.39 6.43
CA ARG A 525 21.59 -9.43 5.34
C ARG A 525 21.61 -10.04 3.94
N GLU A 526 21.86 -11.34 3.80
CA GLU A 526 21.70 -12.05 2.52
C GLU A 526 20.24 -12.41 2.24
N VAL A 527 19.36 -12.25 3.24
CA VAL A 527 17.92 -12.47 3.13
C VAL A 527 17.19 -11.14 3.28
N ASP A 528 16.57 -10.68 2.21
CA ASP A 528 15.67 -9.53 2.24
C ASP A 528 14.24 -10.02 2.47
N GLN A 529 13.75 -9.90 3.71
CA GLN A 529 12.41 -10.37 4.10
C GLN A 529 11.27 -9.64 3.40
N MET A 530 11.55 -8.47 2.81
CA MET A 530 10.54 -7.70 2.07
C MET A 530 10.58 -7.95 0.57
N ALA A 531 11.76 -7.98 -0.04
CA ALA A 531 11.91 -8.07 -1.48
C ALA A 531 11.95 -9.52 -1.99
N ASP A 532 12.51 -10.48 -1.21
CA ASP A 532 12.67 -11.89 -1.60
C ASP A 532 11.89 -12.83 -0.64
N LEU A 533 10.58 -12.95 -0.87
CA LEU A 533 9.73 -13.83 -0.06
C LEU A 533 10.16 -15.31 -0.14
N ALA A 534 10.74 -15.76 -1.25
CA ALA A 534 11.24 -17.14 -1.38
C ALA A 534 12.43 -17.37 -0.43
N ALA A 535 13.33 -16.38 -0.30
CA ALA A 535 14.41 -16.43 0.68
C ALA A 535 13.88 -16.37 2.12
N PHE A 536 12.92 -15.52 2.36
CA PHE A 536 12.30 -15.35 3.67
C PHE A 536 11.61 -16.64 4.15
N PHE A 537 10.84 -17.30 3.30
CA PHE A 537 10.20 -18.58 3.65
C PHE A 537 11.22 -19.70 3.88
N ALA A 538 12.32 -19.71 3.09
CA ALA A 538 13.42 -20.62 3.35
C ALA A 538 14.14 -20.34 4.67
N GLN A 539 14.26 -19.06 5.07
CA GLN A 539 14.82 -18.64 6.35
C GLN A 539 13.96 -19.12 7.52
N ILE A 540 12.64 -18.96 7.44
CA ILE A 540 11.70 -19.47 8.45
C ILE A 540 11.83 -21.00 8.57
N ALA A 541 11.88 -21.73 7.46
CA ALA A 541 12.02 -23.20 7.45
C ALA A 541 13.40 -23.69 7.94
N ALA A 542 14.39 -22.82 8.03
CA ALA A 542 15.74 -23.16 8.44
C ALA A 542 16.01 -23.06 9.94
N VAL A 543 15.10 -22.46 10.73
CA VAL A 543 15.24 -22.34 12.18
C VAL A 543 14.52 -23.49 12.91
N ASP A 544 14.92 -23.77 14.15
CA ASP A 544 14.34 -24.86 14.94
C ASP A 544 12.98 -24.46 15.55
N ARG A 545 12.88 -23.22 16.00
CA ARG A 545 11.66 -22.63 16.61
C ARG A 545 11.42 -21.24 16.04
N VAL A 546 10.15 -20.87 15.92
CA VAL A 546 9.75 -19.48 15.61
C VAL A 546 8.95 -18.91 16.76
N ILE A 547 9.29 -17.69 17.17
CA ILE A 547 8.50 -16.88 18.11
C ILE A 547 8.14 -15.58 17.38
N THR A 548 6.85 -15.34 17.17
CA THR A 548 6.40 -14.18 16.43
C THR A 548 5.14 -13.58 17.04
N ILE A 549 4.79 -12.38 16.60
CA ILE A 549 3.48 -11.79 16.84
C ILE A 549 2.53 -12.19 15.70
N ASP A 550 1.28 -11.74 15.80
CA ASP A 550 0.27 -11.81 14.74
C ASP A 550 0.67 -10.94 13.52
N ASN A 551 1.45 -11.52 12.61
CA ASN A 551 1.97 -10.88 11.39
C ASN A 551 2.19 -11.91 10.26
N THR A 552 2.79 -11.47 9.14
CA THR A 552 3.11 -12.31 7.98
C THR A 552 3.92 -13.56 8.35
N THR A 553 4.85 -13.46 9.32
CA THR A 553 5.68 -14.59 9.76
C THR A 553 4.84 -15.72 10.34
N ALA A 554 3.80 -15.39 11.13
CA ALA A 554 2.88 -16.38 11.68
C ALA A 554 2.16 -17.16 10.58
N HIS A 555 1.62 -16.46 9.58
CA HIS A 555 0.96 -17.09 8.43
C HIS A 555 1.92 -17.91 7.57
N ALA A 556 3.16 -17.45 7.40
CA ALA A 556 4.18 -18.22 6.70
C ALA A 556 4.54 -19.52 7.45
N CYS A 557 4.64 -19.48 8.78
CA CYS A 557 4.85 -20.69 9.60
C CYS A 557 3.71 -21.71 9.42
N GLY A 558 2.46 -21.25 9.46
CA GLY A 558 1.30 -22.10 9.22
C GLY A 558 1.29 -22.71 7.82
N ALA A 559 1.54 -21.91 6.80
CA ALA A 559 1.59 -22.33 5.41
C ALA A 559 2.73 -23.31 5.09
N LEU A 560 3.86 -23.19 5.81
CA LEU A 560 5.00 -24.11 5.75
C LEU A 560 4.78 -25.39 6.58
N GLY A 561 3.82 -25.39 7.51
CA GLY A 561 3.67 -26.44 8.52
C GLY A 561 4.88 -26.51 9.44
N HIS A 562 5.38 -25.35 9.89
CA HIS A 562 6.55 -25.29 10.78
C HIS A 562 6.27 -26.08 12.08
N PRO A 563 7.16 -26.99 12.50
CA PRO A 563 6.89 -27.94 13.57
C PRO A 563 6.84 -27.30 14.97
N ASP A 564 7.49 -26.16 15.17
CA ASP A 564 7.57 -25.47 16.45
C ASP A 564 7.48 -23.95 16.25
N ALA A 565 6.24 -23.44 16.16
CA ALA A 565 5.98 -22.03 15.96
C ALA A 565 4.98 -21.50 16.98
N HIS A 566 5.37 -20.42 17.64
CA HIS A 566 4.66 -19.76 18.72
C HIS A 566 4.24 -18.34 18.30
N VAL A 567 2.96 -18.04 18.45
CA VAL A 567 2.41 -16.73 18.05
C VAL A 567 1.83 -16.03 19.26
N LEU A 568 2.35 -14.85 19.55
CA LEU A 568 1.83 -13.94 20.57
C LEU A 568 0.63 -13.19 20.00
N ILE A 569 -0.53 -13.34 20.61
CA ILE A 569 -1.81 -12.84 20.15
C ILE A 569 -2.30 -11.70 21.05
N PRO A 570 -2.60 -10.52 20.51
CA PRO A 570 -3.18 -9.43 21.29
C PRO A 570 -4.61 -9.76 21.74
N ALA A 571 -5.03 -9.21 22.87
CA ALA A 571 -6.43 -9.20 23.25
C ALA A 571 -7.18 -8.06 22.53
N GLY A 572 -8.50 -8.15 22.47
CA GLY A 572 -9.34 -7.10 21.94
C GLY A 572 -9.41 -7.05 20.42
N SER A 573 -9.75 -5.90 19.87
CA SER A 573 -10.05 -5.67 18.46
C SER A 573 -8.83 -5.84 17.53
N GLU A 574 -7.60 -5.83 18.06
CA GLU A 574 -6.38 -6.01 17.28
C GLU A 574 -6.03 -7.48 17.00
N CYS A 575 -6.72 -8.41 17.65
CA CYS A 575 -6.61 -9.83 17.29
C CYS A 575 -7.19 -10.05 15.90
N MET A 576 -6.38 -10.53 14.97
CA MET A 576 -6.85 -10.86 13.63
C MET A 576 -7.86 -12.02 13.70
N TRP A 577 -8.90 -11.94 12.91
CA TRP A 577 -10.02 -12.87 12.92
C TRP A 577 -9.65 -14.34 12.66
N TYR A 578 -8.52 -14.59 12.04
CA TYR A 578 -7.98 -15.93 11.76
C TYR A 578 -7.71 -16.75 13.05
N TRP A 579 -7.40 -16.06 14.14
CA TRP A 579 -6.99 -16.71 15.38
C TRP A 579 -8.15 -16.99 16.35
N GLY A 580 -9.35 -16.48 16.03
CA GLY A 580 -10.50 -16.57 16.94
C GLY A 580 -10.26 -15.87 18.29
N ASP A 581 -11.21 -15.96 19.21
CA ASP A 581 -11.16 -15.29 20.52
C ASP A 581 -10.55 -16.14 21.64
N THR A 582 -10.49 -17.45 21.46
CA THR A 582 -10.09 -18.40 22.53
C THR A 582 -9.19 -19.51 22.00
N GLY A 583 -8.62 -20.29 22.90
CA GLY A 583 -7.80 -21.46 22.57
C GLY A 583 -6.31 -21.16 22.48
N THR A 584 -5.52 -22.24 22.65
CA THR A 584 -4.04 -22.22 22.60
C THR A 584 -3.48 -22.82 21.31
N LYS A 585 -4.29 -23.49 20.51
CA LYS A 585 -3.97 -23.91 19.13
C LYS A 585 -4.64 -22.98 18.16
N ASP A 586 -3.94 -22.70 17.04
CA ASP A 586 -4.55 -21.91 16.00
C ASP A 586 -5.68 -22.69 15.31
N PRO A 587 -6.85 -22.07 15.11
CA PRO A 587 -7.97 -22.72 14.44
C PRO A 587 -7.83 -22.73 12.92
N TRP A 588 -6.77 -22.09 12.36
CA TRP A 588 -6.63 -21.85 10.93
C TRP A 588 -5.75 -22.91 10.24
N TYR A 589 -4.55 -23.16 10.79
CA TYR A 589 -3.58 -24.12 10.26
C TYR A 589 -3.49 -25.40 11.12
N GLY A 590 -3.88 -25.31 12.37
CA GLY A 590 -3.83 -26.42 13.34
C GLY A 590 -2.42 -26.76 13.84
N THR A 591 -1.40 -26.00 13.44
CA THR A 591 0.02 -26.31 13.73
C THR A 591 0.70 -25.31 14.66
N LEU A 592 0.14 -24.11 14.83
CA LEU A 592 0.74 -23.04 15.61
C LEU A 592 0.26 -23.06 17.06
N SER A 593 1.16 -22.73 17.99
CA SER A 593 0.83 -22.51 19.39
C SER A 593 0.51 -21.03 19.64
N LEU A 594 -0.69 -20.73 20.16
CA LEU A 594 -1.14 -19.36 20.42
C LEU A 594 -0.97 -18.98 21.88
N HIS A 595 -0.33 -17.84 22.13
CA HIS A 595 -0.09 -17.26 23.43
C HIS A 595 -0.81 -15.92 23.53
N ARG A 596 -1.94 -15.89 24.25
CA ARG A 596 -2.87 -14.75 24.24
C ARG A 596 -2.63 -13.83 25.44
N GLN A 597 -2.70 -12.53 25.19
CA GLN A 597 -2.85 -11.55 26.26
C GLN A 597 -4.16 -11.82 27.04
N GLN A 598 -4.13 -11.67 28.36
CA GLN A 598 -5.33 -11.69 29.20
C GLN A 598 -6.13 -10.39 29.07
N GLU A 599 -5.42 -9.27 29.02
CA GLU A 599 -5.96 -7.94 28.79
C GLU A 599 -5.14 -7.22 27.72
N ALA A 600 -5.77 -6.30 27.01
CA ALA A 600 -5.13 -5.56 25.92
C ALA A 600 -3.88 -4.82 26.41
N GLY A 601 -2.71 -5.21 25.91
CA GLY A 601 -1.39 -4.66 26.25
C GLY A 601 -0.63 -5.46 27.30
N ASP A 602 -1.20 -6.47 27.91
CA ASP A 602 -0.49 -7.35 28.85
C ASP A 602 0.28 -8.48 28.13
N TRP A 603 1.42 -8.11 27.54
CA TRP A 603 2.30 -9.09 26.90
C TRP A 603 2.98 -10.02 27.89
N ALA A 604 3.12 -9.64 29.18
CA ALA A 604 3.72 -10.47 30.19
C ALA A 604 2.90 -11.74 30.42
N SER A 605 1.56 -11.65 30.43
CA SER A 605 0.67 -12.82 30.53
C SER A 605 0.84 -13.78 29.35
N ALA A 606 0.94 -13.24 28.12
CA ALA A 606 1.15 -14.07 26.93
C ALA A 606 2.52 -14.77 26.96
N LEU A 607 3.59 -14.07 27.32
CA LEU A 607 4.94 -14.63 27.44
C LEU A 607 5.04 -15.70 28.53
N ALA A 608 4.35 -15.52 29.68
CA ALA A 608 4.34 -16.49 30.77
C ALA A 608 3.79 -17.86 30.34
N THR A 609 2.82 -17.89 29.40
CA THR A 609 2.27 -19.16 28.89
C THR A 609 3.27 -19.96 28.04
N MET A 610 4.29 -19.30 27.48
CA MET A 610 5.37 -19.98 26.73
C MET A 610 6.32 -20.72 27.65
N ALA A 611 6.66 -20.11 28.79
CA ALA A 611 7.58 -20.70 29.77
C ALA A 611 7.01 -21.97 30.43
N CYS A 612 5.67 -22.10 30.51
CA CYS A 612 5.01 -23.28 31.08
C CYS A 612 4.95 -24.48 30.12
N ASN A 613 5.17 -24.27 28.82
CA ASN A 613 5.04 -25.27 27.76
C ASN A 613 6.42 -25.69 27.16
N SER A 614 7.53 -25.23 27.73
CA SER A 614 8.91 -25.48 27.25
C SER A 614 9.54 -26.72 27.91
#